data_fa64fbd49aee24b6e8f8daf88fbc51b9
#
_entry.id   fa64fbd49aee24b6e8f8daf88fbc51b9
#
_cell.length_a   1.000
_cell.length_b   1.000
_cell.length_c   1.000
_cell.angle_alpha   90.00
_cell.angle_beta   90.00
_cell.angle_gamma   90.00
#
_symmetry.space_group_name_H-M   'P 1'
#
loop_
_entity.id
_entity.type
_entity.pdbx_description
1 polymer ?
#
loop_
_entity_poly.entity_id
_entity_poly.type
_entity_poly.pdbx_seq_one_letter_code
_entity_poly.pdbx_strand_id
1 'polypeptide(L)'
;MYIPQGNSLLSGTIRSNLLMARPDATEAELQEALQVASAGFVMDLPEGMDSPCGESGSGLSEGQCQRIAIARALLRPGGILILDEATSALDPETEMQLLHNLYERYHGQKTILFISHRDAVVQFADDVVRV
;
A
#
# COMPACT_ATOMS: atom_id res chain seq x y z
N MET A 1 5.33 1.62 10.87
CA MET A 1 4.57 2.60 10.03
C MET A 1 3.07 2.35 10.15
N TYR A 2 2.31 3.39 10.37
CA TYR A 2 0.85 3.33 10.52
C TYR A 2 0.18 3.93 9.29
N ILE A 3 -0.77 3.21 8.68
CA ILE A 3 -1.63 3.73 7.63
C ILE A 3 -3.03 3.87 8.21
N PRO A 4 -3.52 5.09 8.38
CA PRO A 4 -4.85 5.30 8.91
C PRO A 4 -5.93 4.93 7.91
N GLN A 5 -7.14 4.74 8.39
CA GLN A 5 -8.32 4.55 7.58
C GLN A 5 -8.52 5.76 6.65
N GLY A 6 -8.90 5.52 5.41
CA GLY A 6 -9.17 6.56 4.43
C GLY A 6 -7.98 6.86 3.54
N ASN A 7 -8.14 7.89 2.70
CA ASN A 7 -7.10 8.30 1.76
C ASN A 7 -6.10 9.22 2.45
N SER A 8 -4.83 8.81 2.48
CA SER A 8 -3.76 9.56 3.13
C SER A 8 -2.74 10.14 2.15
N LEU A 9 -3.02 10.12 0.84
CA LEU A 9 -2.12 10.69 -0.14
C LEU A 9 -2.16 12.21 -0.11
N LEU A 10 -0.99 12.83 -0.23
CA LEU A 10 -0.86 14.28 -0.29
C LEU A 10 -0.80 14.75 -1.74
N SER A 11 -1.18 16.01 -1.96
CA SER A 11 -1.11 16.63 -3.27
C SER A 11 0.31 16.62 -3.82
N GLY A 12 0.45 16.33 -5.10
CA GLY A 12 1.72 16.19 -5.76
C GLY A 12 1.68 15.03 -6.74
N THR A 13 2.79 14.36 -6.93
CA THR A 13 2.86 13.17 -7.78
C THR A 13 2.87 11.91 -6.93
N ILE A 14 2.61 10.78 -7.59
CA ILE A 14 2.76 9.47 -6.94
C ILE A 14 4.20 9.33 -6.44
N ARG A 15 5.17 9.67 -7.30
CA ARG A 15 6.58 9.61 -6.92
C ARG A 15 6.89 10.45 -5.69
N SER A 16 6.39 11.67 -5.62
CA SER A 16 6.65 12.53 -4.46
C SER A 16 6.07 11.96 -3.18
N ASN A 17 4.91 11.32 -3.26
CA ASN A 17 4.32 10.64 -2.11
C ASN A 17 5.19 9.46 -1.63
N LEU A 18 5.68 8.66 -2.56
CA LEU A 18 6.54 7.52 -2.23
C LEU A 18 7.87 8.00 -1.61
N LEU A 19 8.48 9.02 -2.19
CA LEU A 19 9.76 9.54 -1.71
C LEU A 19 9.66 10.22 -0.35
N MET A 20 8.47 10.61 0.10
CA MET A 20 8.29 11.11 1.47
C MET A 20 8.64 10.06 2.51
N ALA A 21 8.38 8.79 2.21
CA ALA A 21 8.68 7.69 3.12
C ALA A 21 10.16 7.34 3.10
N ARG A 22 10.79 7.46 1.94
CA ARG A 22 12.20 7.12 1.76
C ARG A 22 12.81 7.99 0.66
N PRO A 23 13.35 9.17 1.03
CA PRO A 23 13.83 10.14 0.02
C PRO A 23 14.96 9.63 -0.87
N ASP A 24 15.73 8.66 -0.41
CA ASP A 24 16.86 8.08 -1.15
C ASP A 24 16.49 6.77 -1.87
N ALA A 25 15.21 6.44 -1.95
CA ALA A 25 14.80 5.21 -2.63
C ALA A 25 15.18 5.25 -4.11
N THR A 26 15.71 4.12 -4.60
CA THR A 26 16.02 3.97 -6.01
C THR A 26 14.75 3.73 -6.82
N GLU A 27 14.83 3.93 -8.13
CA GLU A 27 13.72 3.64 -9.04
C GLU A 27 13.25 2.19 -8.88
N ALA A 28 14.19 1.25 -8.76
CA ALA A 28 13.86 -0.16 -8.58
C ALA A 28 13.10 -0.40 -7.26
N GLU A 29 13.50 0.27 -6.19
CA GLU A 29 12.82 0.15 -4.90
C GLU A 29 11.40 0.71 -4.96
N LEU A 30 11.20 1.83 -5.65
CA LEU A 30 9.86 2.40 -5.84
C LEU A 30 8.97 1.44 -6.62
N GLN A 31 9.49 0.86 -7.69
CA GLN A 31 8.74 -0.09 -8.51
C GLN A 31 8.41 -1.35 -7.72
N GLU A 32 9.33 -1.87 -6.94
CA GLU A 32 9.09 -3.05 -6.11
C GLU A 32 7.96 -2.79 -5.10
N ALA A 33 8.01 -1.65 -4.42
CA ALA A 33 6.98 -1.30 -3.44
C ALA A 33 5.60 -1.25 -4.10
N LEU A 34 5.50 -0.65 -5.27
CA LEU A 34 4.25 -0.60 -6.03
C LEU A 34 3.77 -1.99 -6.43
N GLN A 35 4.66 -2.86 -6.88
CA GLN A 35 4.29 -4.23 -7.25
C GLN A 35 3.78 -5.01 -6.05
N VAL A 36 4.45 -4.94 -4.91
CA VAL A 36 4.02 -5.64 -3.70
C VAL A 36 2.65 -5.14 -3.24
N ALA A 37 2.42 -3.83 -3.36
CA ALA A 37 1.14 -3.22 -2.98
C ALA A 37 0.03 -3.43 -4.01
N SER A 38 0.25 -4.27 -5.04
CA SER A 38 -0.69 -4.46 -6.16
C SER A 38 -1.02 -3.15 -6.86
N ALA A 39 -0.06 -2.25 -6.92
CA ALA A 39 -0.20 -0.94 -7.55
C ALA A 39 0.53 -0.85 -8.89
N GLY A 40 0.68 -1.97 -9.58
CA GLY A 40 1.30 -2.01 -10.90
C GLY A 40 0.58 -1.17 -11.94
N PHE A 41 -0.71 -0.86 -11.72
CA PHE A 41 -1.47 0.02 -12.61
C PHE A 41 -0.79 1.38 -12.81
N VAL A 42 0.03 1.81 -11.84
CA VAL A 42 0.73 3.10 -11.93
C VAL A 42 1.61 3.16 -13.17
N MET A 43 2.24 2.04 -13.52
CA MET A 43 3.13 1.99 -14.68
C MET A 43 2.37 2.11 -16.00
N ASP A 44 1.06 1.86 -15.99
CA ASP A 44 0.20 1.98 -17.17
C ASP A 44 -0.45 3.37 -17.30
N LEU A 45 -0.28 4.22 -16.31
CA LEU A 45 -0.78 5.60 -16.39
C LEU A 45 0.06 6.39 -17.41
N PRO A 46 -0.55 7.38 -18.10
CA PRO A 46 0.17 8.15 -19.12
C PRO A 46 1.48 8.76 -18.63
N GLU A 47 1.53 9.19 -17.35
CA GLU A 47 2.72 9.80 -16.78
C GLU A 47 3.39 8.89 -15.74
N GLY A 48 2.94 7.63 -15.61
CA GLY A 48 3.53 6.68 -14.68
C GLY A 48 3.54 7.21 -13.26
N MET A 49 4.68 7.10 -12.58
CA MET A 49 4.83 7.61 -11.22
C MET A 49 4.78 9.14 -11.12
N ASP A 50 4.90 9.85 -12.22
CA ASP A 50 4.80 11.31 -12.22
C ASP A 50 3.36 11.78 -12.39
N SER A 51 2.40 10.88 -12.39
CA SER A 51 0.99 11.22 -12.42
C SER A 51 0.57 11.95 -11.16
N PRO A 52 -0.28 12.98 -11.28
CA PRO A 52 -0.74 13.72 -10.09
C PRO A 52 -1.65 12.87 -9.21
N CYS A 53 -1.62 13.16 -7.92
CA CYS A 53 -2.48 12.50 -6.94
C CYS A 53 -2.82 13.45 -5.79
N GLY A 54 -3.61 12.97 -4.83
CA GLY A 54 -4.14 13.82 -3.77
C GLY A 54 -5.22 14.73 -4.32
N GLU A 55 -5.35 15.93 -3.76
CA GLU A 55 -6.35 16.90 -4.21
C GLU A 55 -6.10 17.41 -5.61
N SER A 56 -4.84 17.40 -6.05
CA SER A 56 -4.45 17.82 -7.40
C SER A 56 -4.71 16.71 -8.43
N GLY A 57 -4.86 15.47 -7.97
CA GLY A 57 -5.04 14.32 -8.84
C GLY A 57 -6.49 13.95 -8.97
N SER A 58 -6.99 13.93 -10.19
CA SER A 58 -8.31 13.42 -10.49
C SER A 58 -8.15 12.10 -11.24
N GLY A 59 -9.10 11.18 -11.03
CA GLY A 59 -9.15 9.96 -11.80
C GLY A 59 -8.61 8.72 -11.11
N LEU A 60 -8.01 8.84 -9.93
CA LEU A 60 -7.64 7.66 -9.14
C LEU A 60 -8.81 7.26 -8.25
N SER A 61 -9.13 5.97 -8.22
CA SER A 61 -10.15 5.44 -7.33
C SER A 61 -9.62 5.41 -5.90
N GLU A 62 -10.52 5.27 -4.92
CA GLU A 62 -10.13 5.13 -3.52
C GLU A 62 -9.24 3.91 -3.32
N GLY A 63 -9.59 2.78 -3.95
CA GLY A 63 -8.77 1.56 -3.87
C GLY A 63 -7.39 1.74 -4.47
N GLN A 64 -7.28 2.49 -5.57
CA GLN A 64 -5.99 2.82 -6.15
C GLN A 64 -5.16 3.68 -5.20
N CYS A 65 -5.77 4.68 -4.58
CA CYS A 65 -5.11 5.52 -3.60
C CYS A 65 -4.65 4.71 -2.37
N GLN A 66 -5.48 3.79 -1.91
CA GLN A 66 -5.11 2.90 -0.79
C GLN A 66 -3.87 2.08 -1.12
N ARG A 67 -3.80 1.52 -2.33
CA ARG A 67 -2.64 0.72 -2.72
C ARG A 67 -1.36 1.54 -2.81
N ILE A 68 -1.45 2.77 -3.32
CA ILE A 68 -0.30 3.68 -3.36
C ILE A 68 0.15 4.03 -1.93
N ALA A 69 -0.80 4.28 -1.03
CA ALA A 69 -0.47 4.57 0.37
C ALA A 69 0.22 3.38 1.05
N ILE A 70 -0.20 2.16 0.73
CA ILE A 70 0.47 0.96 1.22
C ILE A 70 1.90 0.88 0.67
N ALA A 71 2.09 1.13 -0.63
CA ALA A 71 3.42 1.15 -1.23
C ALA A 71 4.34 2.15 -0.53
N ARG A 72 3.83 3.34 -0.23
CA ARG A 72 4.56 4.35 0.52
C ARG A 72 5.00 3.82 1.89
N ALA A 73 4.11 3.15 2.59
CA ALA A 73 4.43 2.59 3.91
C ALA A 73 5.48 1.49 3.83
N LEU A 74 5.46 0.68 2.77
CA LEU A 74 6.44 -0.39 2.59
C LEU A 74 7.87 0.14 2.39
N LEU A 75 8.00 1.37 1.91
CA LEU A 75 9.31 1.99 1.71
C LEU A 75 9.94 2.49 3.02
N ARG A 76 9.14 2.70 4.06
CA ARG A 76 9.69 3.15 5.33
C ARG A 76 10.56 2.08 5.95
N PRO A 77 11.72 2.46 6.52
CA PRO A 77 12.54 1.52 7.27
C PRO A 77 11.83 1.10 8.56
N GLY A 78 12.12 -0.10 9.02
CA GLY A 78 11.56 -0.62 10.26
C GLY A 78 10.93 -1.99 10.06
N GLY A 79 10.68 -2.69 11.18
CA GLY A 79 10.18 -4.05 11.17
C GLY A 79 8.69 -4.21 11.44
N ILE A 80 7.96 -3.10 11.67
CA ILE A 80 6.54 -3.13 12.02
C ILE A 80 5.75 -2.25 11.07
N LEU A 81 4.68 -2.82 10.53
CA LEU A 81 3.75 -2.14 9.64
C LEU A 81 2.34 -2.32 10.19
N ILE A 82 1.62 -1.22 10.39
CA ILE A 82 0.24 -1.25 10.88
C ILE A 82 -0.69 -0.75 9.77
N LEU A 83 -1.63 -1.60 9.37
CA LEU A 83 -2.61 -1.31 8.33
C LEU A 83 -4.01 -1.25 8.97
N ASP A 84 -4.54 -0.04 9.11
CA ASP A 84 -5.85 0.20 9.74
C ASP A 84 -6.91 0.32 8.65
N GLU A 85 -7.60 -0.79 8.38
CA GLU A 85 -8.60 -0.90 7.34
C GLU A 85 -8.12 -0.39 5.97
N ALA A 86 -6.84 -0.62 5.67
CA ALA A 86 -6.19 -0.07 4.48
C ALA A 86 -6.63 -0.77 3.18
N THR A 87 -7.39 -1.86 3.27
CA THR A 87 -7.87 -2.60 2.11
C THR A 87 -9.39 -2.45 1.91
N SER A 88 -10.02 -1.55 2.66
CA SER A 88 -11.49 -1.44 2.69
C SER A 88 -12.13 -1.09 1.35
N ALA A 89 -11.41 -0.41 0.47
CA ALA A 89 -11.91 -0.02 -0.85
C ALA A 89 -11.49 -0.97 -1.97
N LEU A 90 -10.85 -2.10 -1.63
CA LEU A 90 -10.41 -3.07 -2.62
C LEU A 90 -11.49 -4.12 -2.88
N ASP A 91 -11.61 -4.53 -4.14
CA ASP A 91 -12.42 -5.68 -4.48
C ASP A 91 -11.74 -6.96 -3.92
N PRO A 92 -12.50 -8.06 -3.75
CA PRO A 92 -11.95 -9.27 -3.13
C PRO A 92 -10.72 -9.84 -3.84
N GLU A 93 -10.70 -9.81 -5.15
CA GLU A 93 -9.57 -10.35 -5.93
C GLU A 93 -8.30 -9.52 -5.71
N THR A 94 -8.41 -8.21 -5.76
CA THR A 94 -7.28 -7.31 -5.54
C THR A 94 -6.78 -7.41 -4.10
N GLU A 95 -7.70 -7.50 -3.14
CA GLU A 95 -7.32 -7.67 -1.73
C GLU A 95 -6.53 -8.96 -1.53
N MET A 96 -7.01 -10.07 -2.08
CA MET A 96 -6.31 -11.36 -1.96
C MET A 96 -4.92 -11.30 -2.59
N GLN A 97 -4.80 -10.66 -3.74
CA GLN A 97 -3.50 -10.50 -4.40
C GLN A 97 -2.54 -9.68 -3.54
N LEU A 98 -3.02 -8.59 -2.95
CA LEU A 98 -2.23 -7.75 -2.07
C LEU A 98 -1.77 -8.53 -0.83
N LEU A 99 -2.67 -9.23 -0.18
CA LEU A 99 -2.35 -10.02 1.02
C LEU A 99 -1.33 -11.12 0.68
N HIS A 100 -1.50 -11.78 -0.46
CA HIS A 100 -0.55 -12.78 -0.90
C HIS A 100 0.84 -12.17 -1.13
N ASN A 101 0.91 -11.03 -1.79
CA ASN A 101 2.17 -10.34 -2.04
C ASN A 101 2.88 -9.95 -0.74
N LEU A 102 2.13 -9.44 0.23
CA LEU A 102 2.69 -9.06 1.53
C LEU A 102 3.24 -10.29 2.27
N TYR A 103 2.47 -11.38 2.25
CA TYR A 103 2.90 -12.62 2.89
C TYR A 103 4.19 -13.15 2.26
N GLU A 104 4.20 -13.27 0.94
CA GLU A 104 5.36 -13.81 0.21
C GLU A 104 6.62 -12.97 0.43
N ARG A 105 6.47 -11.64 0.47
CA ARG A 105 7.62 -10.73 0.54
C ARG A 105 8.15 -10.55 1.95
N TYR A 106 7.28 -10.51 2.95
CA TYR A 106 7.66 -10.07 4.30
C TYR A 106 7.45 -11.09 5.41
N HIS A 107 6.84 -12.23 5.15
CA HIS A 107 6.64 -13.25 6.19
C HIS A 107 7.99 -13.64 6.82
N GLY A 108 8.06 -13.55 8.14
CA GLY A 108 9.30 -13.81 8.87
C GLY A 108 10.31 -12.67 8.86
N GLN A 109 10.05 -11.57 8.15
CA GLN A 109 10.96 -10.42 8.07
C GLN A 109 10.38 -9.18 8.72
N LYS A 110 9.08 -8.98 8.63
CA LYS A 110 8.38 -7.84 9.24
C LYS A 110 7.17 -8.33 9.98
N THR A 111 6.79 -7.61 11.03
CA THR A 111 5.52 -7.80 11.70
C THR A 111 4.49 -6.90 11.06
N ILE A 112 3.40 -7.49 10.57
CA ILE A 112 2.32 -6.73 9.96
C ILE A 112 1.09 -6.90 10.82
N LEU A 113 0.56 -5.78 11.32
CA LEU A 113 -0.65 -5.74 12.12
C LEU A 113 -1.78 -5.20 11.26
N PHE A 114 -2.80 -6.03 11.05
CA PHE A 114 -4.01 -5.62 10.34
C PHE A 114 -5.12 -5.31 11.33
N ILE A 115 -5.74 -4.15 11.18
CA ILE A 115 -7.00 -3.83 11.83
C ILE A 115 -8.05 -3.92 10.72
N SER A 116 -8.92 -4.94 10.79
CA SER A 116 -9.83 -5.24 9.69
C SER A 116 -11.05 -6.03 10.17
N HIS A 117 -12.17 -5.84 9.48
CA HIS A 117 -13.37 -6.65 9.65
C HIS A 117 -13.50 -7.71 8.54
N ARG A 118 -12.50 -7.84 7.69
CA ARG A 118 -12.59 -8.66 6.47
C ARG A 118 -12.01 -10.04 6.72
N ASP A 119 -12.78 -11.07 6.35
CA ASP A 119 -12.38 -12.47 6.55
C ASP A 119 -11.13 -12.84 5.74
N ALA A 120 -10.92 -12.21 4.60
CA ALA A 120 -9.75 -12.49 3.76
C ALA A 120 -8.44 -12.28 4.53
N VAL A 121 -8.38 -11.26 5.39
CA VAL A 121 -7.19 -10.96 6.18
C VAL A 121 -6.87 -12.09 7.15
N VAL A 122 -7.91 -12.70 7.74
CA VAL A 122 -7.74 -13.79 8.71
C VAL A 122 -7.02 -14.98 8.09
N GLN A 123 -7.25 -15.25 6.81
CA GLN A 123 -6.63 -16.40 6.13
C GLN A 123 -5.11 -16.29 6.03
N PHE A 124 -4.58 -15.06 6.04
CA PHE A 124 -3.14 -14.82 5.93
C PHE A 124 -2.49 -14.51 7.28
N ALA A 125 -3.27 -14.35 8.34
CA ALA A 125 -2.74 -14.00 9.64
C ALA A 125 -2.14 -15.22 10.35
N ASP A 126 -1.00 -15.03 11.00
CA ASP A 126 -0.40 -16.05 11.87
C ASP A 126 -1.13 -16.10 13.20
N ASP A 127 -1.70 -14.97 13.63
CA ASP A 127 -2.40 -14.85 14.90
C ASP A 127 -3.54 -13.84 14.77
N VAL A 128 -4.64 -14.09 15.44
CA VAL A 128 -5.84 -13.24 15.37
C VAL A 128 -6.31 -12.89 16.77
N VAL A 129 -6.48 -11.58 17.02
CA VAL A 129 -7.07 -11.09 18.26
C VAL A 129 -8.41 -10.45 17.92
N ARG A 130 -9.48 -10.94 18.54
CA ARG A 130 -10.83 -10.39 18.37
C ARG A 130 -11.18 -9.53 19.56
N VAL A 131 -11.72 -8.37 19.27
CA VAL A 131 -12.10 -7.40 20.30
C VAL A 131 -13.60 -7.17 20.29
#